data_2f97e31d9afc53947fa1ec212e5ab6d5
#
_entry.id   2f97e31d9afc53947fa1ec212e5ab6d5
#
_cell.length_a   1.000
_cell.length_b   1.000
_cell.length_c   1.000
_cell.angle_alpha   90.00
_cell.angle_beta   90.00
_cell.angle_gamma   90.00
#
_symmetry.space_group_name_H-M   'P 1'
#
loop_
_entity.id
_entity.type
_entity.pdbx_description
1 polymer ?
#
loop_
_entity_poly.entity_id
_entity_poly.type
_entity_poly.pdbx_seq_one_letter_code
_entity_poly.pdbx_strand_id
1 'polypeptide(L)'
;MKFKNLIIILFLFSCAPGSINKENPNYIPYTAKGFVMIFDEIDYKEKKISVKLNNEEFQIAHNTIKKNSNVIITNPQNNKSITLKVYKKSKQPDFFKAIITKKVSDFLLLNPKFPYVDIQERAKNKSFVAKKAVTFSEEQNVLTKAPVTKVKIDNISKKENKVDKKKRKYSIIIGVFYSQDSVDNLVDLLVNEGIKKEDFFVKKLKKNKYQLSAGPYSSINALKNDYFKLNKYGFDNLDLKEND
;
A
#
# COMPACT_ATOMS: atom_id res chain seq x y z
N MET A 1 35.17 35.69 49.92
CA MET A 1 34.54 34.40 50.29
C MET A 1 33.10 34.33 49.79
N LYS A 2 32.75 34.53 48.52
CA LYS A 2 31.33 34.47 48.02
C LYS A 2 31.15 33.85 46.65
N PHE A 3 32.19 33.26 46.05
CA PHE A 3 32.10 32.65 44.72
C PHE A 3 31.95 31.12 44.70
N LYS A 4 32.18 30.42 45.85
CA LYS A 4 32.07 28.96 45.88
C LYS A 4 30.62 28.44 45.81
N ASN A 5 29.65 29.22 46.24
CA ASN A 5 28.24 28.79 46.24
C ASN A 5 27.53 29.05 44.88
N LEU A 6 28.11 29.88 44.01
CA LEU A 6 27.53 30.17 42.70
C LEU A 6 27.71 28.99 41.71
N ILE A 7 28.78 28.22 41.87
CA ILE A 7 29.09 27.08 40.99
C ILE A 7 28.14 25.91 41.22
N ILE A 8 27.63 25.74 42.47
CA ILE A 8 26.70 24.64 42.79
C ILE A 8 25.32 24.82 42.17
N ILE A 9 24.89 26.07 41.94
CA ILE A 9 23.58 26.38 41.36
C ILE A 9 23.54 26.07 39.85
N LEU A 10 24.68 26.09 39.17
CA LEU A 10 24.77 25.82 37.71
C LEU A 10 24.56 24.34 37.35
N PHE A 11 24.69 23.40 38.26
CA PHE A 11 24.52 21.97 38.02
C PHE A 11 23.07 21.49 38.14
N LEU A 12 22.13 22.28 38.62
CA LEU A 12 20.74 21.88 38.82
C LEU A 12 19.83 22.11 37.61
N PHE A 13 20.29 22.74 36.55
CA PHE A 13 19.50 23.01 35.33
C PHE A 13 19.70 22.02 34.19
N SER A 14 20.36 20.89 34.40
CA SER A 14 20.61 19.87 33.38
C SER A 14 19.54 18.76 33.31
N CYS A 15 18.30 19.06 33.65
CA CYS A 15 17.18 18.24 33.22
C CYS A 15 16.63 18.83 31.91
N ALA A 16 17.26 18.54 30.78
CA ALA A 16 16.62 18.72 29.48
C ALA A 16 15.41 17.78 29.45
N PRO A 17 14.17 18.30 29.35
CA PRO A 17 13.03 17.41 29.14
C PRO A 17 13.28 16.74 27.78
N GLY A 18 13.45 15.40 27.80
CA GLY A 18 13.53 14.63 26.59
C GLY A 18 12.40 15.07 25.67
N SER A 19 12.72 15.38 24.42
CA SER A 19 11.74 15.79 23.42
C SER A 19 10.67 14.72 23.34
N ILE A 20 9.57 14.93 24.03
CA ILE A 20 8.35 14.15 23.83
C ILE A 20 7.93 14.50 22.39
N ASN A 21 8.25 13.63 21.45
CA ASN A 21 7.70 13.71 20.10
C ASN A 21 6.18 13.69 20.27
N LYS A 22 5.56 14.87 20.28
CA LYS A 22 4.11 15.02 20.23
C LYS A 22 3.68 14.41 18.89
N GLU A 23 3.22 13.17 18.94
CA GLU A 23 2.54 12.59 17.78
C GLU A 23 1.31 13.46 17.52
N ASN A 24 1.15 13.84 16.26
CA ASN A 24 -0.02 14.58 15.85
C ASN A 24 -1.25 13.71 16.12
N PRO A 25 -2.20 14.12 17.00
CA PRO A 25 -3.36 13.30 17.36
C PRO A 25 -4.26 13.00 16.17
N ASN A 26 -4.11 13.73 15.07
CA ASN A 26 -4.87 13.58 13.82
C ASN A 26 -4.09 12.82 12.74
N TYR A 27 -3.07 12.04 13.10
CA TYR A 27 -2.35 11.26 12.10
C TYR A 27 -3.23 10.13 11.56
N ILE A 28 -3.61 10.24 10.27
CA ILE A 28 -4.33 9.19 9.55
C ILE A 28 -3.29 8.29 8.88
N PRO A 29 -3.22 6.99 9.23
CA PRO A 29 -2.30 6.06 8.58
C PRO A 29 -2.58 5.97 7.08
N TYR A 30 -1.51 5.92 6.30
CA TYR A 30 -1.62 5.77 4.85
C TYR A 30 -2.23 4.41 4.49
N THR A 31 -3.21 4.44 3.59
CA THR A 31 -3.80 3.24 2.99
C THR A 31 -4.02 3.50 1.51
N ALA A 32 -3.57 2.58 0.66
CA ALA A 32 -3.78 2.68 -0.78
C ALA A 32 -3.80 1.29 -1.42
N LYS A 33 -4.54 1.20 -2.52
CA LYS A 33 -4.53 0.07 -3.44
C LYS A 33 -3.99 0.53 -4.78
N GLY A 34 -3.20 -0.29 -5.43
CA GLY A 34 -2.67 0.06 -6.74
C GLY A 34 -1.41 -0.70 -7.12
N PHE A 35 -0.83 -0.28 -8.24
CA PHE A 35 0.38 -0.91 -8.75
C PHE A 35 1.61 -0.45 -7.98
N VAL A 36 2.55 -1.38 -7.81
CA VAL A 36 3.90 -1.08 -7.31
C VAL A 36 4.91 -1.22 -8.45
N MET A 37 6.00 -0.51 -8.31
CA MET A 37 7.15 -0.66 -9.21
C MET A 37 8.10 -1.69 -8.61
N ILE A 38 8.46 -2.71 -9.37
CA ILE A 38 9.51 -3.64 -8.97
C ILE A 38 10.84 -2.96 -9.32
N PHE A 39 11.73 -2.85 -8.35
CA PHE A 39 12.99 -2.16 -8.52
C PHE A 39 13.83 -2.78 -9.64
N ASP A 40 14.20 -1.93 -10.62
CA ASP A 40 15.19 -2.21 -11.65
C ASP A 40 16.34 -1.20 -11.57
N GLU A 41 17.56 -1.68 -11.74
CA GLU A 41 18.75 -0.82 -11.70
C GLU A 41 18.80 0.14 -12.89
N ILE A 42 18.18 -0.21 -14.02
CA ILE A 42 18.06 0.63 -15.20
C ILE A 42 17.23 1.86 -14.88
N ASP A 43 16.06 1.69 -14.24
CA ASP A 43 15.19 2.80 -13.87
C ASP A 43 15.88 3.77 -12.86
N TYR A 44 16.75 3.24 -11.99
CA TYR A 44 17.56 4.07 -11.11
C TYR A 44 18.63 4.84 -11.91
N LYS A 45 19.35 4.20 -12.83
CA LYS A 45 20.37 4.85 -13.68
C LYS A 45 19.76 5.92 -14.58
N GLU A 46 18.58 5.68 -15.12
CA GLU A 46 17.81 6.62 -15.94
C GLU A 46 17.10 7.71 -15.14
N LYS A 47 17.30 7.75 -13.81
CA LYS A 47 16.69 8.73 -12.88
C LYS A 47 15.16 8.74 -12.87
N LYS A 48 14.50 7.67 -13.32
CA LYS A 48 13.06 7.49 -13.19
C LYS A 48 12.62 7.32 -11.73
N ILE A 49 13.53 6.79 -10.91
CA ILE A 49 13.39 6.64 -9.47
C ILE A 49 14.62 7.22 -8.76
N SER A 50 14.42 7.73 -7.54
CA SER A 50 15.46 8.44 -6.80
C SER A 50 16.20 7.56 -5.78
N VAL A 51 15.82 6.28 -5.65
CA VAL A 51 16.37 5.39 -4.61
C VAL A 51 16.93 4.11 -5.25
N LYS A 52 18.11 3.71 -4.78
CA LYS A 52 18.68 2.39 -5.07
C LYS A 52 18.26 1.43 -3.97
N LEU A 53 17.66 0.29 -4.36
CA LEU A 53 17.30 -0.83 -3.49
C LEU A 53 18.17 -2.05 -3.80
N ASN A 54 18.23 -3.00 -2.86
CA ASN A 54 18.89 -4.28 -3.04
C ASN A 54 17.85 -5.38 -3.28
N ASN A 55 17.79 -5.93 -4.49
CA ASN A 55 16.82 -6.95 -4.87
C ASN A 55 16.94 -8.27 -4.08
N GLU A 56 18.05 -8.51 -3.40
CA GLU A 56 18.26 -9.68 -2.54
C GLU A 56 17.71 -9.49 -1.12
N GLU A 57 17.19 -8.29 -0.80
CA GLU A 57 16.65 -7.96 0.50
C GLU A 57 15.16 -7.64 0.41
N PHE A 58 14.46 -7.77 1.54
CA PHE A 58 13.06 -7.32 1.66
C PHE A 58 13.03 -5.82 1.92
N GLN A 59 12.92 -5.02 0.86
CA GLN A 59 12.91 -3.56 0.96
C GLN A 59 11.71 -2.95 0.25
N ILE A 60 11.23 -1.84 0.82
CA ILE A 60 10.22 -0.97 0.22
C ILE A 60 10.67 0.48 0.32
N ALA A 61 10.44 1.25 -0.74
CA ALA A 61 10.55 2.71 -0.73
C ALA A 61 9.19 3.33 -1.06
N HIS A 62 8.91 4.48 -0.44
CA HIS A 62 7.62 5.16 -0.57
C HIS A 62 7.81 6.67 -0.63
N ASN A 63 6.91 7.39 -1.33
CA ASN A 63 7.01 8.85 -1.49
C ASN A 63 6.57 9.64 -0.25
N THR A 64 5.51 9.23 0.44
CA THR A 64 4.90 9.97 1.56
C THR A 64 5.16 9.36 2.92
N ILE A 65 5.13 8.02 3.05
CA ILE A 65 5.33 7.35 4.32
C ILE A 65 6.74 7.60 4.86
N LYS A 66 6.85 7.88 6.14
CA LYS A 66 8.14 8.17 6.79
C LYS A 66 9.06 6.93 6.78
N LYS A 67 10.38 7.17 6.64
CA LYS A 67 11.39 6.13 6.85
C LYS A 67 11.19 5.44 8.21
N ASN A 68 11.40 4.13 8.25
CA ASN A 68 11.22 3.25 9.43
C ASN A 68 9.76 3.10 9.92
N SER A 69 8.76 3.65 9.22
CA SER A 69 7.36 3.28 9.46
C SER A 69 7.12 1.85 9.02
N ASN A 70 6.31 1.10 9.78
CA ASN A 70 5.89 -0.23 9.39
C ASN A 70 4.74 -0.14 8.40
N VAL A 71 4.83 -0.91 7.31
CA VAL A 71 3.79 -1.06 6.30
C VAL A 71 3.48 -2.53 6.09
N ILE A 72 2.22 -2.83 5.91
CA ILE A 72 1.74 -4.15 5.48
C ILE A 72 1.46 -4.05 4.00
N ILE A 73 2.05 -4.94 3.23
CA ILE A 73 1.80 -5.07 1.80
C ILE A 73 1.11 -6.40 1.59
N THR A 74 -0.05 -6.38 0.97
CA THR A 74 -0.85 -7.57 0.70
C THR A 74 -1.09 -7.73 -0.79
N ASN A 75 -0.89 -8.93 -1.31
CA ASN A 75 -1.37 -9.29 -2.64
C ASN A 75 -2.84 -9.71 -2.52
N PRO A 76 -3.79 -8.93 -3.06
CA PRO A 76 -5.22 -9.23 -2.91
C PRO A 76 -5.67 -10.50 -3.65
N GLN A 77 -4.83 -11.02 -4.55
CA GLN A 77 -5.16 -12.19 -5.35
C GLN A 77 -5.00 -13.52 -4.58
N ASN A 78 -4.06 -13.56 -3.62
CA ASN A 78 -3.76 -14.76 -2.85
C ASN A 78 -3.73 -14.51 -1.35
N ASN A 79 -4.05 -13.29 -0.91
CA ASN A 79 -4.04 -12.81 0.47
C ASN A 79 -2.68 -12.96 1.19
N LYS A 80 -1.59 -13.21 0.45
CA LYS A 80 -0.26 -13.18 1.04
C LYS A 80 0.10 -11.77 1.44
N SER A 81 0.65 -11.62 2.63
CA SER A 81 1.07 -10.32 3.14
C SER A 81 2.46 -10.38 3.77
N ILE A 82 3.13 -9.25 3.78
CA ILE A 82 4.42 -9.05 4.45
C ILE A 82 4.41 -7.70 5.15
N THR A 83 4.98 -7.66 6.36
CA THR A 83 5.20 -6.41 7.09
C THR A 83 6.65 -5.97 6.92
N LEU A 84 6.87 -4.80 6.37
CA LEU A 84 8.19 -4.23 6.14
C LEU A 84 8.30 -2.84 6.78
N LYS A 85 9.56 -2.42 7.06
CA LYS A 85 9.84 -1.03 7.36
C LYS A 85 10.17 -0.28 6.08
N VAL A 86 9.61 0.92 5.92
CA VAL A 86 10.00 1.78 4.79
C VAL A 86 11.50 2.10 4.89
N TYR A 87 12.25 1.64 3.90
CA TYR A 87 13.71 1.76 3.87
C TYR A 87 14.14 3.21 3.60
N LYS A 88 13.57 3.83 2.58
CA LYS A 88 13.85 5.22 2.19
C LYS A 88 12.64 5.88 1.56
N LYS A 89 12.62 7.22 1.58
CA LYS A 89 11.73 7.99 0.70
C LYS A 89 12.24 7.89 -0.74
N SER A 90 11.31 7.79 -1.69
CA SER A 90 11.62 7.80 -3.12
C SER A 90 10.65 8.69 -3.87
N LYS A 91 11.16 9.33 -4.93
CA LYS A 91 10.30 9.91 -5.97
C LYS A 91 10.11 8.82 -7.02
N GLN A 92 8.89 8.50 -7.31
CA GLN A 92 8.47 7.59 -8.38
C GLN A 92 7.28 8.23 -9.12
N PRO A 93 6.94 7.77 -10.33
CA PRO A 93 5.73 8.20 -11.02
C PRO A 93 4.48 7.92 -10.15
N ASP A 94 3.53 8.86 -10.09
CA ASP A 94 2.35 8.82 -9.23
C ASP A 94 1.42 7.62 -9.46
N PHE A 95 1.51 7.03 -10.65
CA PHE A 95 0.85 5.79 -10.99
C PHE A 95 1.21 4.63 -10.04
N PHE A 96 2.46 4.59 -9.59
CA PHE A 96 2.95 3.56 -8.67
C PHE A 96 2.83 4.02 -7.23
N LYS A 97 2.23 3.19 -6.39
CA LYS A 97 2.03 3.50 -4.96
C LYS A 97 3.29 3.31 -4.12
N ALA A 98 4.19 2.44 -4.54
CA ALA A 98 5.49 2.19 -3.89
C ALA A 98 6.49 1.57 -4.86
N ILE A 99 7.77 1.52 -4.44
CA ILE A 99 8.81 0.72 -5.09
C ILE A 99 9.16 -0.42 -4.15
N ILE A 100 9.14 -1.66 -4.65
CA ILE A 100 9.49 -2.86 -3.90
C ILE A 100 10.63 -3.62 -4.58
N THR A 101 11.39 -4.39 -3.83
CA THR A 101 12.40 -5.26 -4.39
C THR A 101 11.80 -6.50 -5.05
N LYS A 102 12.55 -7.11 -5.96
CA LYS A 102 12.18 -8.38 -6.59
C LYS A 102 11.85 -9.46 -5.55
N LYS A 103 12.65 -9.55 -4.48
CA LYS A 103 12.43 -10.50 -3.39
C LYS A 103 11.06 -10.35 -2.72
N VAL A 104 10.59 -9.09 -2.53
CA VAL A 104 9.23 -8.82 -2.01
C VAL A 104 8.17 -9.29 -3.00
N SER A 105 8.36 -8.98 -4.29
CA SER A 105 7.44 -9.39 -5.35
C SER A 105 7.31 -10.91 -5.44
N ASP A 106 8.44 -11.63 -5.40
CA ASP A 106 8.49 -13.09 -5.46
C ASP A 106 7.83 -13.72 -4.21
N PHE A 107 8.09 -13.17 -3.02
CA PHE A 107 7.46 -13.64 -1.78
C PHE A 107 5.94 -13.51 -1.82
N LEU A 108 5.43 -12.37 -2.31
CA LEU A 108 4.01 -12.10 -2.42
C LEU A 108 3.36 -12.82 -3.62
N LEU A 109 4.16 -13.50 -4.47
CA LEU A 109 3.72 -14.11 -5.73
C LEU A 109 2.98 -13.11 -6.62
N LEU A 110 3.50 -11.88 -6.73
CA LEU A 110 2.93 -10.87 -7.59
C LEU A 110 3.14 -11.25 -9.07
N ASN A 111 2.15 -10.91 -9.88
CA ASN A 111 2.31 -10.98 -11.33
C ASN A 111 3.26 -9.85 -11.79
N PRO A 112 4.45 -10.14 -12.35
CA PRO A 112 5.38 -9.08 -12.77
C PRO A 112 4.81 -8.15 -13.84
N LYS A 113 3.83 -8.62 -14.63
CA LYS A 113 3.16 -7.79 -15.65
C LYS A 113 2.14 -6.83 -15.03
N PHE A 114 1.58 -7.18 -13.88
CA PHE A 114 0.57 -6.40 -13.17
C PHE A 114 0.77 -6.55 -11.65
N PRO A 115 1.82 -5.94 -11.09
CA PRO A 115 2.14 -6.04 -9.66
C PRO A 115 1.21 -5.14 -8.83
N TYR A 116 -0.01 -5.61 -8.59
CA TYR A 116 -1.06 -4.90 -7.84
C TYR A 116 -1.07 -5.34 -6.38
N VAL A 117 -1.14 -4.38 -5.46
CA VAL A 117 -1.09 -4.62 -4.01
C VAL A 117 -2.02 -3.69 -3.24
N ASP A 118 -2.35 -4.10 -2.02
CA ASP A 118 -2.88 -3.25 -0.97
C ASP A 118 -1.74 -2.87 -0.04
N ILE A 119 -1.59 -1.58 0.26
CA ILE A 119 -0.57 -1.04 1.17
C ILE A 119 -1.28 -0.38 2.34
N GLN A 120 -0.91 -0.76 3.57
CA GLN A 120 -1.41 -0.15 4.79
C GLN A 120 -0.25 0.23 5.70
N GLU A 121 -0.17 1.50 6.09
CA GLU A 121 0.74 1.91 7.14
C GLU A 121 0.22 1.49 8.49
N ARG A 122 1.06 0.83 9.28
CA ARG A 122 0.70 0.42 10.63
C ARG A 122 1.00 1.55 11.60
N ALA A 123 -0.05 2.09 12.22
CA ALA A 123 0.13 3.06 13.30
C ALA A 123 1.01 2.46 14.41
N LYS A 124 1.95 3.23 14.93
CA LYS A 124 2.69 2.84 16.12
C LYS A 124 1.74 2.97 17.31
N ASN A 125 1.12 1.88 17.72
CA ASN A 125 0.41 1.86 18.99
C ASN A 125 1.44 2.02 20.12
N LYS A 126 1.50 3.18 20.72
CA LYS A 126 2.29 3.44 21.92
C LYS A 126 1.64 2.90 23.19
N SER A 127 0.40 2.45 23.12
CA SER A 127 -0.31 1.94 24.27
C SER A 127 -0.38 0.43 24.23
N PHE A 128 0.11 -0.13 25.28
CA PHE A 128 0.09 -1.52 25.65
C PHE A 128 1.41 -2.26 25.44
N VAL A 129 2.37 -1.92 26.29
CA VAL A 129 3.28 -2.96 26.78
C VAL A 129 2.43 -3.82 27.71
N ALA A 130 1.91 -4.93 27.21
CA ALA A 130 1.35 -5.95 28.07
C ALA A 130 2.46 -6.33 29.06
N LYS A 131 2.34 -5.89 30.31
CA LYS A 131 3.16 -6.44 31.38
C LYS A 131 2.91 -7.95 31.31
N LYS A 132 3.99 -8.72 31.32
CA LYS A 132 3.95 -10.18 31.37
C LYS A 132 2.85 -10.59 32.35
N ALA A 133 1.82 -11.25 31.88
CA ALA A 133 0.74 -11.69 32.74
C ALA A 133 1.36 -12.58 33.81
N VAL A 134 1.18 -12.19 35.06
CA VAL A 134 1.56 -13.03 36.19
C VAL A 134 0.43 -14.03 36.31
N THR A 135 0.66 -15.22 35.81
CA THR A 135 -0.28 -16.36 35.99
C THR A 135 -0.29 -16.74 37.44
N PHE A 136 -1.43 -16.61 38.10
CA PHE A 136 -1.62 -17.11 39.46
C PHE A 136 -1.61 -18.64 39.43
N SER A 137 -1.15 -19.25 40.53
CA SER A 137 -1.02 -20.72 40.67
C SER A 137 -2.32 -21.49 40.44
N GLU A 138 -3.47 -20.86 40.59
CA GLU A 138 -4.78 -21.42 40.28
C GLU A 138 -5.03 -21.61 38.78
N GLU A 139 -4.51 -20.72 37.92
CA GLU A 139 -4.62 -20.84 36.46
C GLU A 139 -3.70 -21.93 35.91
N GLN A 140 -2.57 -22.18 36.53
CA GLN A 140 -1.70 -23.31 36.14
C GLN A 140 -2.36 -24.67 36.42
N ASN A 141 -3.16 -24.78 37.47
CA ASN A 141 -3.89 -26.00 37.79
C ASN A 141 -5.03 -26.33 36.81
N VAL A 142 -5.59 -25.32 36.16
CA VAL A 142 -6.62 -25.49 35.10
C VAL A 142 -6.00 -25.98 33.80
N LEU A 143 -4.82 -25.48 33.43
CA LEU A 143 -4.10 -25.86 32.21
C LEU A 143 -3.67 -27.35 32.22
N THR A 144 -3.40 -27.91 33.41
CA THR A 144 -2.97 -29.31 33.56
C THR A 144 -4.13 -30.30 33.61
N LYS A 145 -5.38 -29.85 33.83
CA LYS A 145 -6.57 -30.70 33.96
C LYS A 145 -7.51 -30.66 32.76
N ALA A 146 -7.23 -29.84 31.72
CA ALA A 146 -8.04 -29.87 30.51
C ALA A 146 -7.75 -31.15 29.70
N PRO A 147 -8.75 -31.96 29.40
CA PRO A 147 -8.54 -33.15 28.55
C PRO A 147 -8.18 -32.69 27.15
N VAL A 148 -6.93 -32.89 26.75
CA VAL A 148 -6.48 -32.64 25.38
C VAL A 148 -7.04 -33.74 24.50
N THR A 149 -8.21 -33.50 23.91
CA THR A 149 -8.69 -34.35 22.81
C THR A 149 -7.75 -34.14 21.65
N LYS A 150 -6.96 -35.16 21.31
CA LYS A 150 -6.14 -35.17 20.11
C LYS A 150 -7.06 -35.07 18.91
N VAL A 151 -7.22 -33.87 18.38
CA VAL A 151 -7.83 -33.66 17.07
C VAL A 151 -6.84 -34.23 16.06
N LYS A 152 -7.18 -35.34 15.44
CA LYS A 152 -6.49 -35.79 14.24
C LYS A 152 -6.71 -34.75 13.17
N ILE A 153 -5.66 -33.98 12.87
CA ILE A 153 -5.63 -33.11 11.69
C ILE A 153 -5.44 -34.08 10.51
N ASP A 154 -6.55 -34.48 9.91
CA ASP A 154 -6.49 -35.13 8.62
C ASP A 154 -5.82 -34.18 7.64
N ASN A 155 -4.79 -34.68 6.98
CA ASN A 155 -4.09 -33.98 5.92
C ASN A 155 -5.12 -33.47 4.91
N ILE A 156 -5.44 -32.18 4.99
CA ILE A 156 -6.11 -31.50 3.90
C ILE A 156 -5.10 -31.52 2.76
N SER A 157 -5.26 -32.52 1.91
CA SER A 157 -4.52 -32.68 0.67
C SER A 157 -4.43 -31.31 0.01
N LYS A 158 -3.21 -30.88 -0.26
CA LYS A 158 -2.92 -29.77 -1.15
C LYS A 158 -3.65 -30.03 -2.48
N LYS A 159 -4.89 -29.61 -2.59
CA LYS A 159 -5.43 -29.28 -3.89
C LYS A 159 -4.59 -28.08 -4.34
N GLU A 160 -3.60 -28.33 -5.16
CA GLU A 160 -3.04 -27.33 -6.02
C GLU A 160 -4.24 -26.76 -6.79
N ASN A 161 -4.78 -25.66 -6.30
CA ASN A 161 -5.66 -24.85 -7.09
C ASN A 161 -4.80 -24.43 -8.29
N LYS A 162 -4.95 -25.13 -9.41
CA LYS A 162 -4.60 -24.59 -10.72
C LYS A 162 -5.35 -23.27 -10.80
N VAL A 163 -4.68 -22.19 -10.42
CA VAL A 163 -5.17 -20.85 -10.64
C VAL A 163 -5.27 -20.73 -12.14
N ASP A 164 -6.48 -20.89 -12.66
CA ASP A 164 -6.80 -20.56 -14.03
C ASP A 164 -6.20 -19.18 -14.26
N LYS A 165 -5.22 -19.10 -15.16
CA LYS A 165 -4.60 -17.85 -15.61
C LYS A 165 -5.61 -17.10 -16.49
N LYS A 166 -6.79 -16.78 -15.96
CA LYS A 166 -7.66 -15.77 -16.54
C LYS A 166 -6.79 -14.54 -16.71
N LYS A 167 -6.66 -14.06 -17.92
CA LYS A 167 -5.95 -12.81 -18.24
C LYS A 167 -6.70 -11.69 -17.50
N ARG A 168 -6.28 -11.40 -16.28
CA ARG A 168 -6.88 -10.33 -15.48
C ARG A 168 -6.63 -9.03 -16.22
N LYS A 169 -7.68 -8.26 -16.35
CA LYS A 169 -7.68 -6.98 -17.05
C LYS A 169 -7.98 -5.90 -16.01
N TYR A 170 -7.37 -4.77 -16.17
CA TYR A 170 -7.60 -3.62 -15.29
C TYR A 170 -8.27 -2.50 -16.05
N SER A 171 -9.11 -1.75 -15.37
CA SER A 171 -9.76 -0.54 -15.90
C SER A 171 -9.50 0.64 -14.99
N ILE A 172 -9.45 1.82 -15.57
CA ILE A 172 -9.36 3.10 -14.87
C ILE A 172 -10.79 3.59 -14.65
N ILE A 173 -11.20 3.83 -13.42
CA ILE A 173 -12.44 4.52 -13.10
C ILE A 173 -12.15 6.02 -13.17
N ILE A 174 -12.78 6.73 -14.11
CA ILE A 174 -12.56 8.16 -14.32
C ILE A 174 -13.43 8.97 -13.35
N GLY A 175 -14.67 8.54 -13.16
CA GLY A 175 -15.57 9.22 -12.22
C GLY A 175 -17.02 8.76 -12.33
N VAL A 176 -17.85 9.38 -11.50
CA VAL A 176 -19.31 9.19 -11.50
C VAL A 176 -19.97 10.51 -11.87
N PHE A 177 -20.82 10.46 -12.89
CA PHE A 177 -21.51 11.60 -13.47
C PHE A 177 -23.02 11.46 -13.24
N TYR A 178 -23.73 12.58 -13.24
CA TYR A 178 -25.18 12.62 -12.97
C TYR A 178 -26.01 12.84 -14.24
N SER A 179 -25.37 12.96 -15.41
CA SER A 179 -26.02 13.13 -16.71
C SER A 179 -25.28 12.29 -17.76
N GLN A 180 -26.03 11.67 -18.65
CA GLN A 180 -25.47 10.95 -19.81
C GLN A 180 -24.75 11.92 -20.74
N ASP A 181 -25.35 13.09 -20.99
CA ASP A 181 -24.76 14.11 -21.89
C ASP A 181 -23.38 14.57 -21.39
N SER A 182 -23.20 14.68 -20.05
CA SER A 182 -21.90 15.02 -19.47
C SER A 182 -20.86 13.94 -19.74
N VAL A 183 -21.27 12.66 -19.73
CA VAL A 183 -20.38 11.54 -20.03
C VAL A 183 -20.01 11.55 -21.50
N ASP A 184 -21.00 11.74 -22.41
CA ASP A 184 -20.79 11.71 -23.84
C ASP A 184 -19.86 12.86 -24.29
N ASN A 185 -20.10 14.07 -23.80
CA ASN A 185 -19.23 15.23 -24.04
C ASN A 185 -17.81 15.00 -23.55
N LEU A 186 -17.64 14.37 -22.38
CA LEU A 186 -16.32 14.06 -21.85
C LEU A 186 -15.61 12.99 -22.68
N VAL A 187 -16.33 11.94 -23.08
CA VAL A 187 -15.76 10.90 -23.96
C VAL A 187 -15.29 11.50 -25.26
N ASP A 188 -16.08 12.34 -25.92
CA ASP A 188 -15.70 13.00 -27.16
C ASP A 188 -14.45 13.88 -26.99
N LEU A 189 -14.34 14.60 -25.88
CA LEU A 189 -13.14 15.37 -25.53
C LEU A 189 -11.91 14.47 -25.39
N LEU A 190 -12.03 13.38 -24.64
CA LEU A 190 -10.92 12.47 -24.38
C LEU A 190 -10.50 11.67 -25.62
N VAL A 191 -11.44 11.41 -26.53
CA VAL A 191 -11.16 10.80 -27.86
C VAL A 191 -10.31 11.75 -28.69
N ASN A 192 -10.61 13.03 -28.73
CA ASN A 192 -9.82 14.04 -29.44
C ASN A 192 -8.38 14.12 -28.90
N GLU A 193 -8.17 13.74 -27.64
CA GLU A 193 -6.86 13.68 -27.00
C GLU A 193 -6.13 12.33 -27.19
N GLY A 194 -6.69 11.47 -28.01
CA GLY A 194 -6.05 10.24 -28.44
C GLY A 194 -6.25 9.03 -27.52
N ILE A 195 -7.32 9.02 -26.71
CA ILE A 195 -7.83 7.80 -26.09
C ILE A 195 -8.88 7.22 -27.04
N LYS A 196 -8.84 5.92 -27.29
CA LYS A 196 -9.76 5.30 -28.23
C LYS A 196 -11.17 5.26 -27.67
N LYS A 197 -12.16 5.58 -28.48
CA LYS A 197 -13.57 5.58 -28.09
C LYS A 197 -14.04 4.20 -27.59
N GLU A 198 -13.54 3.14 -28.18
CA GLU A 198 -13.82 1.74 -27.84
C GLU A 198 -13.29 1.31 -26.48
N ASP A 199 -12.35 2.07 -25.91
CA ASP A 199 -11.80 1.81 -24.58
C ASP A 199 -12.65 2.41 -23.45
N PHE A 200 -13.70 3.18 -23.76
CA PHE A 200 -14.58 3.75 -22.75
C PHE A 200 -15.81 2.87 -22.47
N PHE A 201 -16.11 2.70 -21.19
CA PHE A 201 -17.30 1.99 -20.72
C PHE A 201 -18.10 2.85 -19.78
N VAL A 202 -19.40 2.95 -20.06
CA VAL A 202 -20.35 3.65 -19.22
C VAL A 202 -21.24 2.62 -18.52
N LYS A 203 -21.16 2.60 -17.19
CA LYS A 203 -22.01 1.75 -16.37
C LYS A 203 -23.06 2.61 -15.64
N LYS A 204 -24.33 2.34 -15.90
CA LYS A 204 -25.43 2.96 -15.11
C LYS A 204 -25.47 2.34 -13.73
N LEU A 205 -25.20 3.13 -12.68
CA LEU A 205 -25.21 2.68 -11.29
C LEU A 205 -26.61 2.76 -10.67
N LYS A 206 -27.32 3.89 -10.91
CA LYS A 206 -28.68 4.18 -10.42
C LYS A 206 -29.36 5.13 -11.42
N LYS A 207 -30.62 5.51 -11.12
CA LYS A 207 -31.30 6.59 -11.88
C LYS A 207 -30.41 7.84 -11.82
N ASN A 208 -30.04 8.37 -12.99
CA ASN A 208 -29.18 9.54 -13.14
C ASN A 208 -27.78 9.43 -12.49
N LYS A 209 -27.19 8.22 -12.42
CA LYS A 209 -25.80 8.02 -12.01
C LYS A 209 -25.09 7.09 -12.97
N TYR A 210 -24.02 7.59 -13.60
CA TYR A 210 -23.26 6.93 -14.64
C TYR A 210 -21.79 6.89 -14.22
N GLN A 211 -21.20 5.72 -14.17
CA GLN A 211 -19.76 5.56 -13.96
C GLN A 211 -19.07 5.44 -15.33
N LEU A 212 -18.12 6.34 -15.58
CA LEU A 212 -17.26 6.27 -16.74
C LEU A 212 -15.94 5.58 -16.34
N SER A 213 -15.55 4.61 -17.16
CA SER A 213 -14.31 3.86 -16.98
C SER A 213 -13.59 3.72 -18.34
N ALA A 214 -12.26 3.66 -18.32
CA ALA A 214 -11.44 3.35 -19.48
C ALA A 214 -10.75 1.98 -19.31
N GLY A 215 -10.64 1.20 -20.38
CA GLY A 215 -10.10 -0.18 -20.39
C GLY A 215 -11.11 -1.15 -21.03
N PRO A 216 -11.04 -2.46 -20.81
CA PRO A 216 -10.06 -3.16 -19.97
C PRO A 216 -8.69 -3.27 -20.64
N TYR A 217 -7.64 -2.91 -19.92
CA TYR A 217 -6.27 -2.95 -20.42
C TYR A 217 -5.64 -4.33 -20.28
N SER A 218 -4.99 -4.79 -21.34
CA SER A 218 -4.21 -6.04 -21.36
C SER A 218 -2.73 -5.84 -21.00
N SER A 219 -2.29 -4.59 -20.90
CA SER A 219 -0.90 -4.18 -20.68
C SER A 219 -0.84 -3.02 -19.68
N ILE A 220 0.07 -3.13 -18.70
CA ILE A 220 0.30 -2.05 -17.73
C ILE A 220 0.82 -0.77 -18.40
N ASN A 221 1.54 -0.89 -19.54
CA ASN A 221 2.04 0.28 -20.26
C ASN A 221 0.90 1.06 -20.92
N ALA A 222 -0.06 0.38 -21.54
CA ALA A 222 -1.23 1.03 -22.09
C ALA A 222 -2.06 1.70 -21.00
N LEU A 223 -2.34 0.98 -19.91
CA LEU A 223 -3.06 1.50 -18.75
C LEU A 223 -2.35 2.73 -18.16
N LYS A 224 -1.03 2.65 -17.96
CA LYS A 224 -0.23 3.76 -17.44
C LYS A 224 -0.26 4.98 -18.37
N ASN A 225 -0.16 4.79 -19.67
CA ASN A 225 -0.17 5.89 -20.63
C ASN A 225 -1.50 6.66 -20.57
N ASP A 226 -2.62 5.94 -20.57
CA ASP A 226 -3.93 6.58 -20.51
C ASP A 226 -4.21 7.15 -19.11
N TYR A 227 -3.72 6.53 -18.05
CA TYR A 227 -3.75 7.11 -16.70
C TYR A 227 -3.07 8.49 -16.67
N PHE A 228 -1.87 8.63 -17.26
CA PHE A 228 -1.17 9.91 -17.29
C PHE A 228 -1.85 10.93 -18.22
N LYS A 229 -2.46 10.50 -19.32
CA LYS A 229 -3.27 11.40 -20.12
C LYS A 229 -4.44 11.95 -19.32
N LEU A 230 -5.22 11.09 -18.68
CA LEU A 230 -6.36 11.48 -17.84
C LEU A 230 -5.94 12.42 -16.70
N ASN A 231 -4.82 12.10 -16.04
CA ASN A 231 -4.30 12.95 -14.96
C ASN A 231 -3.92 14.35 -15.46
N LYS A 232 -3.34 14.46 -16.67
CA LYS A 232 -3.03 15.75 -17.31
C LYS A 232 -4.28 16.61 -17.58
N TYR A 233 -5.45 15.97 -17.76
CA TYR A 233 -6.74 16.66 -17.92
C TYR A 233 -7.44 17.01 -16.63
N GLY A 234 -6.76 16.85 -15.46
CA GLY A 234 -7.27 17.24 -14.16
C GLY A 234 -8.01 16.13 -13.42
N PHE A 235 -7.92 14.88 -13.87
CA PHE A 235 -8.46 13.74 -13.13
C PHE A 235 -7.40 13.22 -12.14
N ASP A 236 -7.28 13.86 -10.97
CA ASP A 236 -6.26 13.53 -9.97
C ASP A 236 -6.56 12.27 -9.16
N ASN A 237 -7.83 11.89 -9.03
CA ASN A 237 -8.30 10.78 -8.19
C ASN A 237 -8.81 9.61 -9.04
N LEU A 238 -7.94 9.08 -9.90
CA LEU A 238 -8.25 7.92 -10.72
C LEU A 238 -8.13 6.64 -9.92
N ASP A 239 -9.20 5.85 -9.85
CA ASP A 239 -9.20 4.53 -9.24
C ASP A 239 -8.91 3.44 -10.26
N LEU A 240 -8.15 2.43 -9.83
CA LEU A 240 -7.82 1.27 -10.66
C LEU A 240 -8.61 0.06 -10.17
N LYS A 241 -9.39 -0.52 -11.06
CA LYS A 241 -10.22 -1.69 -10.78
C LYS A 241 -9.75 -2.90 -11.56
N GLU A 242 -9.61 -4.04 -10.87
CA GLU A 242 -9.48 -5.34 -11.51
C GLU A 242 -10.85 -5.78 -12.03
N ASN A 243 -10.89 -6.22 -13.29
CA ASN A 243 -12.10 -6.78 -13.89
C ASN A 243 -12.05 -8.30 -13.75
N ASP A 244 -13.12 -8.86 -13.25
CA ASP A 244 -13.32 -10.30 -13.09
C ASP A 244 -13.44 -11.02 -14.44
#